data_5622f4f40b6162d22fdd77ac1798b573
#
_entry.id   5622f4f40b6162d22fdd77ac1798b573
#
_cell.length_a   1.000
_cell.length_b   1.000
_cell.length_c   1.000
_cell.angle_alpha   90.00
_cell.angle_beta   90.00
_cell.angle_gamma   90.00
#
_symmetry.space_group_name_H-M   'P 1'
#
loop_
_entity.id
_entity.type
_entity.pdbx_description
1 polymer ?
#
loop_
_entity_poly.entity_id
_entity_poly.type
_entity_poly.pdbx_seq_one_letter_code
_entity_poly.pdbx_strand_id
1 'polypeptide(L)'
;IATTLESTTSQELLAKILKINKKTYPDLIADISLSVPDDLCIIECNKDQRLLAASVCSPSYWNIKSKIGKSLRNIHKPVKSLNEKIGNPIEKFINNAPLDQPFLRENWFIHGDDQRLHLTTEGYPSGSVENWIVRSERETLCKFSKDYSLFAINAVSYTHLTLPTMLW
;
A
#
# COMPACT_ATOMS: atom_id res chain seq x y z
N ILE A 1 10.41 3.70 -5.70
CA ILE A 1 9.54 4.69 -6.32
C ILE A 1 9.17 4.25 -7.73
N ALA A 2 7.91 4.41 -8.11
CA ALA A 2 7.44 4.25 -9.49
C ALA A 2 6.28 5.21 -9.76
N THR A 3 6.23 5.76 -10.97
CA THR A 3 5.25 6.78 -11.39
C THR A 3 4.80 6.54 -12.82
N THR A 4 3.60 7.02 -13.17
CA THR A 4 3.15 7.15 -14.57
C THR A 4 3.37 8.60 -15.02
N LEU A 5 3.39 8.83 -16.33
CA LEU A 5 3.50 10.18 -16.88
C LEU A 5 2.34 11.08 -16.45
N GLU A 6 1.13 10.52 -16.31
CA GLU A 6 -0.08 11.27 -15.92
C GLU A 6 -0.17 11.55 -14.42
N SER A 7 0.75 11.02 -13.61
CA SER A 7 0.70 11.15 -12.16
C SER A 7 1.09 12.53 -11.62
N THR A 8 1.70 13.39 -12.43
CA THR A 8 2.22 14.71 -12.00
C THR A 8 1.18 15.54 -11.27
N THR A 9 0.00 15.72 -11.87
CA THR A 9 -1.09 16.51 -11.27
C THR A 9 -1.53 15.98 -9.90
N SER A 10 -1.61 14.65 -9.75
CA SER A 10 -2.00 14.01 -8.48
C SER A 10 -0.95 14.20 -7.40
N GLN A 11 0.34 14.11 -7.76
CA GLN A 11 1.45 14.33 -6.84
C GLN A 11 1.54 15.80 -6.39
N GLU A 12 1.38 16.76 -7.31
CA GLU A 12 1.37 18.19 -7.00
C GLU A 12 0.21 18.57 -6.07
N LEU A 13 -0.98 18.02 -6.33
CA LEU A 13 -2.14 18.26 -5.48
C LEU A 13 -1.91 17.70 -4.07
N LEU A 14 -1.40 16.48 -3.95
CA LEU A 14 -1.09 15.86 -2.65
C LEU A 14 -0.03 16.66 -1.89
N ALA A 15 1.06 17.07 -2.55
CA ALA A 15 2.10 17.91 -1.95
C ALA A 15 1.55 19.23 -1.42
N LYS A 16 0.66 19.88 -2.19
CA LYS A 16 -0.02 21.12 -1.78
C LYS A 16 -0.86 20.91 -0.52
N ILE A 17 -1.65 19.84 -0.45
CA ILE A 17 -2.47 19.50 0.72
C ILE A 17 -1.59 19.29 1.95
N LEU A 18 -0.49 18.56 1.79
CA LEU A 18 0.45 18.24 2.86
C LEU A 18 1.44 19.40 3.15
N LYS A 19 1.35 20.52 2.42
CA LYS A 19 2.24 21.70 2.54
C LYS A 19 3.72 21.37 2.34
N ILE A 20 4.00 20.43 1.44
CA ILE A 20 5.36 20.02 1.08
C ILE A 20 5.81 20.84 -0.12
N ASN A 21 6.77 21.75 0.11
CA ASN A 21 7.27 22.65 -0.92
C ASN A 21 8.66 22.25 -1.46
N LYS A 22 9.25 21.19 -0.90
CA LYS A 22 10.59 20.74 -1.27
C LYS A 22 10.50 19.88 -2.52
N LYS A 23 11.34 20.17 -3.51
CA LYS A 23 11.51 19.36 -4.72
C LYS A 23 12.98 18.96 -4.84
N THR A 24 13.32 17.84 -4.22
CA THR A 24 14.69 17.30 -4.22
C THR A 24 14.84 16.21 -5.28
N TYR A 25 13.77 15.46 -5.53
CA TYR A 25 13.77 14.33 -6.44
C TYR A 25 12.97 14.60 -7.72
N PRO A 26 13.22 13.88 -8.80
CA PRO A 26 12.45 14.00 -10.05
C PRO A 26 10.95 13.77 -9.84
N ASP A 27 10.62 12.75 -9.02
CA ASP A 27 9.24 12.40 -8.68
C ASP A 27 8.87 12.99 -7.31
N LEU A 28 7.87 13.84 -7.27
CA LEU A 28 7.45 14.54 -6.05
C LEU A 28 6.94 13.58 -4.96
N ILE A 29 6.43 12.41 -5.34
CA ILE A 29 6.04 11.36 -4.38
C ILE A 29 7.23 10.93 -3.50
N ALA A 30 8.46 11.03 -3.98
CA ALA A 30 9.66 10.77 -3.20
C ALA A 30 9.85 11.80 -2.08
N ASP A 31 9.70 13.08 -2.39
CA ASP A 31 9.79 14.15 -1.38
C ASP A 31 8.66 14.03 -0.34
N ILE A 32 7.45 13.67 -0.79
CA ILE A 32 6.30 13.44 0.09
C ILE A 32 6.60 12.29 1.06
N SER A 33 7.14 11.17 0.55
CA SER A 33 7.40 9.97 1.36
C SER A 33 8.49 10.16 2.42
N LEU A 34 9.37 11.15 2.27
CA LEU A 34 10.35 11.49 3.31
C LEU A 34 9.74 12.18 4.53
N SER A 35 8.50 12.63 4.43
CA SER A 35 7.81 13.36 5.51
C SER A 35 6.94 12.45 6.38
N VAL A 36 6.77 11.18 6.00
CA VAL A 36 5.92 10.20 6.69
C VAL A 36 6.61 8.84 6.74
N PRO A 37 6.33 8.02 7.75
CA PRO A 37 6.91 6.67 7.86
C PRO A 37 6.23 5.65 6.97
N ASP A 38 5.15 6.03 6.28
CA ASP A 38 4.29 5.12 5.54
C ASP A 38 4.76 4.93 4.09
N ASP A 39 4.54 3.76 3.55
CA ASP A 39 4.56 3.52 2.10
C ASP A 39 3.33 4.20 1.47
N LEU A 40 3.51 4.91 0.36
CA LEU A 40 2.48 5.73 -0.25
C LEU A 40 2.12 5.25 -1.65
N CYS A 41 0.81 5.15 -1.93
CA CYS A 41 0.27 4.80 -3.24
C CYS A 41 -0.85 5.78 -3.63
N ILE A 42 -0.69 6.49 -4.75
CA ILE A 42 -1.75 7.33 -5.33
C ILE A 42 -2.54 6.52 -6.34
N ILE A 43 -3.84 6.43 -6.11
CA ILE A 43 -4.79 5.68 -6.92
C ILE A 43 -5.76 6.65 -7.60
N GLU A 44 -6.00 6.44 -8.88
CA GLU A 44 -7.07 7.13 -9.62
C GLU A 44 -8.43 6.69 -9.09
N CYS A 45 -9.30 7.64 -8.76
CA CYS A 45 -10.71 7.34 -8.50
C CYS A 45 -11.47 7.39 -9.82
N ASN A 46 -12.60 6.68 -9.87
CA ASN A 46 -13.38 6.54 -11.09
C ASN A 46 -12.59 5.78 -12.18
N LYS A 47 -13.18 5.53 -13.34
CA LYS A 47 -12.56 4.75 -14.42
C LYS A 47 -11.97 3.42 -13.90
N ASP A 48 -10.72 3.15 -14.29
CA ASP A 48 -10.05 1.87 -14.03
C ASP A 48 -9.35 1.78 -12.66
N GLN A 49 -9.35 2.84 -11.87
CA GLN A 49 -8.68 2.89 -10.56
C GLN A 49 -7.21 2.45 -10.65
N ARG A 50 -6.45 3.09 -11.54
CA ARG A 50 -5.05 2.76 -11.79
C ARG A 50 -4.16 3.28 -10.66
N LEU A 51 -3.10 2.52 -10.37
CA LEU A 51 -2.00 2.98 -9.52
C LEU A 51 -1.14 3.96 -10.32
N LEU A 52 -1.15 5.24 -9.95
CA LEU A 52 -0.51 6.32 -10.71
C LEU A 52 0.90 6.64 -10.23
N ALA A 53 1.12 6.69 -8.93
CA ALA A 53 2.41 6.96 -8.32
C ALA A 53 2.53 6.21 -7.00
N ALA A 54 3.73 5.75 -6.67
CA ALA A 54 3.95 5.13 -5.39
C ALA A 54 5.40 5.18 -4.94
N SER A 55 5.58 5.27 -3.62
CA SER A 55 6.83 5.10 -2.89
C SER A 55 6.65 3.97 -1.89
N VAL A 56 7.30 2.84 -2.14
CA VAL A 56 7.15 1.62 -1.32
C VAL A 56 8.51 1.12 -0.88
N CYS A 57 8.68 0.99 0.43
CA CYS A 57 9.93 0.57 1.08
C CYS A 57 9.84 -0.83 1.68
N SER A 58 8.63 -1.30 2.01
CA SER A 58 8.42 -2.57 2.71
C SER A 58 7.32 -3.42 2.04
N PRO A 59 7.46 -3.78 0.75
CA PRO A 59 6.45 -4.56 0.07
C PRO A 59 6.38 -5.98 0.61
N SER A 60 5.15 -6.47 0.85
CA SER A 60 4.88 -7.86 1.23
C SER A 60 4.49 -8.65 -0.02
N TYR A 61 5.49 -9.29 -0.66
CA TYR A 61 5.35 -10.19 -1.81
C TYR A 61 4.81 -9.54 -3.09
N TRP A 62 5.17 -8.29 -3.35
CA TRP A 62 4.82 -7.62 -4.59
C TRP A 62 5.87 -6.63 -5.07
N ASN A 63 5.89 -6.38 -6.37
CA ASN A 63 6.84 -5.45 -6.99
C ASN A 63 6.09 -4.27 -7.62
N ILE A 64 6.31 -3.09 -7.09
CA ILE A 64 5.68 -1.84 -7.54
C ILE A 64 5.93 -1.57 -9.03
N LYS A 65 7.13 -1.84 -9.54
CA LYS A 65 7.48 -1.62 -10.95
C LYS A 65 6.59 -2.43 -11.89
N SER A 66 6.13 -3.59 -11.44
CA SER A 66 5.22 -4.44 -12.21
C SER A 66 3.75 -4.06 -12.08
N LYS A 67 3.40 -3.14 -11.17
CA LYS A 67 2.03 -2.76 -10.82
C LYS A 67 1.65 -1.35 -11.25
N ILE A 68 2.63 -0.47 -11.37
CA ILE A 68 2.39 0.93 -11.78
C ILE A 68 1.62 1.02 -13.11
N GLY A 69 0.66 1.91 -13.19
CA GLY A 69 -0.23 2.09 -14.33
C GLY A 69 -1.35 1.04 -14.49
N LYS A 70 -1.32 -0.04 -13.68
CA LYS A 70 -2.35 -1.09 -13.72
C LYS A 70 -3.53 -0.75 -12.83
N SER A 71 -4.72 -1.22 -13.25
CA SER A 71 -5.94 -1.15 -12.42
C SER A 71 -5.82 -2.02 -11.17
N LEU A 72 -6.56 -1.67 -10.11
CA LEU A 72 -6.61 -2.47 -8.89
C LEU A 72 -6.99 -3.92 -9.14
N ARG A 73 -7.92 -4.19 -10.07
CA ARG A 73 -8.26 -5.56 -10.49
C ARG A 73 -7.07 -6.33 -11.02
N ASN A 74 -6.25 -5.69 -11.86
CA ASN A 74 -5.05 -6.31 -12.42
C ASN A 74 -3.94 -6.49 -11.36
N ILE A 75 -3.84 -5.55 -10.42
CA ILE A 75 -2.92 -5.65 -9.28
C ILE A 75 -3.28 -6.83 -8.39
N HIS A 76 -4.57 -7.01 -8.10
CA HIS A 76 -5.08 -8.07 -7.23
C HIS A 76 -5.29 -9.43 -7.92
N LYS A 77 -5.13 -9.51 -9.24
CA LYS A 77 -5.33 -10.77 -9.99
C LYS A 77 -4.57 -11.98 -9.42
N PRO A 78 -3.34 -11.85 -8.89
CA PRO A 78 -2.62 -12.97 -8.28
C PRO A 78 -3.24 -13.47 -6.97
N VAL A 79 -4.06 -12.66 -6.30
CA VAL A 79 -4.70 -13.06 -5.03
C VAL A 79 -5.95 -13.87 -5.36
N LYS A 80 -5.88 -15.18 -5.04
CA LYS A 80 -6.93 -16.14 -5.36
C LYS A 80 -8.31 -15.67 -4.87
N SER A 81 -9.28 -15.66 -5.78
CA SER A 81 -10.69 -15.31 -5.53
C SER A 81 -10.97 -13.90 -4.98
N LEU A 82 -9.98 -13.03 -4.82
CA LEU A 82 -10.21 -11.70 -4.24
C LEU A 82 -11.13 -10.85 -5.12
N ASN A 83 -10.83 -10.77 -6.43
CA ASN A 83 -11.63 -9.98 -7.35
C ASN A 83 -13.07 -10.49 -7.50
N GLU A 84 -13.26 -11.81 -7.43
CA GLU A 84 -14.57 -12.45 -7.51
C GLU A 84 -15.43 -12.14 -6.27
N LYS A 85 -14.81 -12.20 -5.09
CA LYS A 85 -15.52 -12.04 -3.81
C LYS A 85 -15.77 -10.57 -3.45
N ILE A 86 -14.75 -9.72 -3.58
CA ILE A 86 -14.80 -8.35 -3.06
C ILE A 86 -14.31 -7.27 -4.05
N GLY A 87 -13.97 -7.62 -5.31
CA GLY A 87 -13.50 -6.63 -6.28
C GLY A 87 -14.49 -5.50 -6.54
N ASN A 88 -15.78 -5.82 -6.78
CA ASN A 88 -16.83 -4.81 -6.94
C ASN A 88 -17.06 -3.95 -5.68
N PRO A 89 -17.18 -4.51 -4.47
CA PRO A 89 -17.20 -3.74 -3.23
C PRO A 89 -16.03 -2.78 -3.08
N ILE A 90 -14.78 -3.20 -3.36
CA ILE A 90 -13.59 -2.35 -3.26
C ILE A 90 -13.71 -1.16 -4.23
N GLU A 91 -14.04 -1.41 -5.49
CA GLU A 91 -14.18 -0.35 -6.50
C GLU A 91 -15.26 0.66 -6.13
N LYS A 92 -16.43 0.17 -5.70
CA LYS A 92 -17.52 1.03 -5.22
C LYS A 92 -17.10 1.85 -4.01
N PHE A 93 -16.38 1.25 -3.06
CA PHE A 93 -15.91 1.94 -1.87
C PHE A 93 -14.96 3.09 -2.24
N ILE A 94 -13.94 2.85 -3.05
CA ILE A 94 -12.98 3.87 -3.47
C ILE A 94 -13.68 5.02 -4.22
N ASN A 95 -14.61 4.69 -5.12
CA ASN A 95 -15.34 5.69 -5.90
C ASN A 95 -16.25 6.58 -5.02
N ASN A 96 -16.91 5.99 -4.04
CA ASN A 96 -17.91 6.66 -3.21
C ASN A 96 -17.38 7.15 -1.86
N ALA A 97 -16.10 6.89 -1.53
CA ALA A 97 -15.51 7.41 -0.31
C ALA A 97 -15.65 8.93 -0.26
N PRO A 98 -16.10 9.50 0.86
CA PRO A 98 -16.18 10.94 1.04
C PRO A 98 -14.78 11.58 1.01
N LEU A 99 -14.72 12.84 0.59
CA LEU A 99 -13.48 13.60 0.58
C LEU A 99 -12.97 13.84 2.00
N ASP A 100 -11.66 13.79 2.16
CA ASP A 100 -10.95 14.12 3.39
C ASP A 100 -11.36 13.30 4.62
N GLN A 101 -11.97 12.14 4.40
CA GLN A 101 -12.27 11.18 5.46
C GLN A 101 -11.39 9.93 5.30
N PRO A 102 -10.42 9.71 6.19
CA PRO A 102 -9.59 8.52 6.15
C PRO A 102 -10.35 7.31 6.68
N PHE A 103 -10.16 6.18 6.00
CA PHE A 103 -10.62 4.86 6.40
C PHE A 103 -9.42 4.01 6.75
N LEU A 104 -9.47 3.38 7.90
CA LEU A 104 -8.41 2.53 8.42
C LEU A 104 -8.80 1.07 8.31
N ARG A 105 -7.87 0.24 7.88
CA ARG A 105 -7.93 -1.22 8.04
C ARG A 105 -6.56 -1.74 8.49
N GLU A 106 -6.55 -2.95 9.01
CA GLU A 106 -5.33 -3.68 9.36
C GLU A 106 -5.26 -4.96 8.54
N ASN A 107 -4.04 -5.30 8.16
CA ASN A 107 -3.69 -6.54 7.49
C ASN A 107 -2.46 -7.13 8.18
N TRP A 108 -2.17 -8.42 7.93
CA TRP A 108 -0.98 -9.05 8.48
C TRP A 108 -0.47 -10.16 7.57
N PHE A 109 0.83 -10.38 7.61
CA PHE A 109 1.54 -11.42 6.87
C PHE A 109 2.49 -12.16 7.78
N ILE A 110 2.79 -13.41 7.43
CA ILE A 110 3.84 -14.20 8.06
C ILE A 110 5.01 -14.30 7.08
N HIS A 111 6.19 -13.93 7.54
CA HIS A 111 7.45 -14.03 6.81
C HIS A 111 8.37 -15.05 7.46
N GLY A 112 9.19 -15.75 6.66
CA GLY A 112 10.19 -16.70 7.15
C GLY A 112 11.55 -16.08 7.45
N ASP A 113 11.68 -14.76 7.26
CA ASP A 113 12.92 -14.01 7.46
C ASP A 113 12.63 -12.56 7.88
N ASP A 114 13.66 -11.81 8.24
CA ASP A 114 13.60 -10.42 8.69
C ASP A 114 13.77 -9.38 7.56
N GLN A 115 13.79 -9.81 6.32
CA GLN A 115 13.93 -8.90 5.20
C GLN A 115 12.71 -7.98 5.09
N ARG A 116 12.96 -6.72 4.78
CA ARG A 116 11.88 -5.75 4.58
C ARG A 116 11.31 -5.80 3.16
N LEU A 117 12.12 -6.21 2.19
CA LEU A 117 11.82 -6.10 0.78
C LEU A 117 11.51 -7.47 0.17
N HIS A 118 10.25 -7.86 0.15
CA HIS A 118 9.78 -9.07 -0.51
C HIS A 118 9.12 -8.71 -1.85
N LEU A 119 9.87 -8.85 -2.94
CA LEU A 119 9.43 -8.44 -4.29
C LEU A 119 8.75 -9.55 -5.09
N THR A 120 8.95 -10.79 -4.69
CA THR A 120 8.41 -11.98 -5.37
C THR A 120 7.36 -12.65 -4.51
N THR A 121 6.32 -13.19 -5.15
CA THR A 121 5.35 -14.01 -4.44
C THR A 121 6.02 -15.31 -4.03
N GLU A 122 6.14 -15.52 -2.74
CA GLU A 122 6.58 -16.79 -2.16
C GLU A 122 5.37 -17.59 -1.72
N GLY A 123 5.58 -18.89 -1.53
CA GLY A 123 4.58 -19.76 -0.94
C GLY A 123 4.46 -19.54 0.57
N TYR A 124 4.37 -20.64 1.32
CA TYR A 124 4.42 -20.56 2.78
C TYR A 124 5.81 -20.15 3.26
N PRO A 125 5.92 -19.44 4.40
CA PRO A 125 7.20 -19.09 5.00
C PRO A 125 8.08 -20.33 5.14
N SER A 126 9.34 -20.22 4.71
CA SER A 126 10.33 -21.28 4.89
C SER A 126 10.91 -21.24 6.30
N GLY A 127 11.48 -22.35 6.75
CA GLY A 127 12.16 -22.45 8.04
C GLY A 127 11.24 -22.85 9.20
N SER A 128 11.82 -22.83 10.40
CA SER A 128 11.14 -23.19 11.64
C SER A 128 10.20 -22.09 12.11
N VAL A 129 9.06 -22.49 12.67
CA VAL A 129 8.01 -21.56 13.16
C VAL A 129 8.54 -20.58 14.21
N GLU A 130 9.55 -20.99 14.99
CA GLU A 130 10.20 -20.12 15.99
C GLU A 130 10.89 -18.90 15.38
N ASN A 131 11.23 -18.97 14.09
CA ASN A 131 11.88 -17.89 13.35
C ASN A 131 10.90 -17.07 12.50
N TRP A 132 9.62 -17.39 12.54
CA TRP A 132 8.65 -16.65 11.77
C TRP A 132 8.40 -15.26 12.35
N ILE A 133 8.24 -14.31 11.45
CA ILE A 133 7.97 -12.91 11.76
C ILE A 133 6.57 -12.57 11.30
N VAL A 134 5.78 -11.97 12.17
CA VAL A 134 4.50 -11.36 11.80
C VAL A 134 4.74 -9.90 11.42
N ARG A 135 4.31 -9.53 10.22
CA ARG A 135 4.23 -8.13 9.79
C ARG A 135 2.77 -7.70 9.82
N SER A 136 2.48 -6.71 10.64
CA SER A 136 1.19 -6.01 10.64
C SER A 136 1.29 -4.79 9.74
N GLU A 137 0.28 -4.56 8.92
CA GLU A 137 0.16 -3.40 8.06
C GLU A 137 -1.10 -2.62 8.43
N ARG A 138 -0.91 -1.43 8.98
CA ARG A 138 -2.00 -0.47 9.15
C ARG A 138 -2.14 0.31 7.86
N GLU A 139 -3.26 0.14 7.21
CA GLU A 139 -3.54 0.69 5.89
C GLU A 139 -4.59 1.79 6.00
N THR A 140 -4.28 2.97 5.50
CA THR A 140 -5.20 4.11 5.48
C THR A 140 -5.54 4.48 4.05
N LEU A 141 -6.82 4.51 3.71
CA LEU A 141 -7.32 5.06 2.45
C LEU A 141 -7.97 6.41 2.70
N CYS A 142 -7.54 7.44 2.00
CA CYS A 142 -8.15 8.77 2.04
C CYS A 142 -8.32 9.32 0.63
N LYS A 143 -9.55 9.68 0.28
CA LYS A 143 -9.85 10.37 -0.97
C LYS A 143 -9.54 11.86 -0.79
N PHE A 144 -8.46 12.35 -1.40
CA PHE A 144 -8.00 13.73 -1.24
C PHE A 144 -8.43 14.66 -2.37
N SER A 145 -9.06 14.11 -3.41
CA SER A 145 -9.75 14.87 -4.44
C SER A 145 -10.84 14.00 -5.08
N LYS A 146 -11.65 14.61 -5.92
CA LYS A 146 -12.69 13.86 -6.65
C LYS A 146 -12.10 12.75 -7.54
N ASP A 147 -10.85 12.90 -7.99
CA ASP A 147 -10.20 12.02 -8.98
C ASP A 147 -9.10 11.15 -8.37
N TYR A 148 -8.66 11.40 -7.13
CA TYR A 148 -7.51 10.72 -6.54
C TYR A 148 -7.72 10.32 -5.07
N SER A 149 -7.23 9.13 -4.73
CA SER A 149 -7.12 8.64 -3.36
C SER A 149 -5.66 8.33 -3.03
N LEU A 150 -5.28 8.57 -1.78
CA LEU A 150 -4.03 8.12 -1.19
C LEU A 150 -4.28 6.84 -0.40
N PHE A 151 -3.48 5.83 -0.65
CA PHE A 151 -3.37 4.63 0.15
C PHE A 151 -2.01 4.66 0.83
N ALA A 152 -2.00 4.77 2.16
CA ALA A 152 -0.81 4.83 2.98
C ALA A 152 -0.71 3.55 3.83
N ILE A 153 0.46 2.92 3.85
CA ILE A 153 0.69 1.63 4.49
C ILE A 153 1.81 1.78 5.52
N ASN A 154 1.49 1.61 6.79
CA ASN A 154 2.46 1.56 7.88
C ASN A 154 2.72 0.11 8.26
N ALA A 155 3.89 -0.40 7.87
CA ALA A 155 4.28 -1.78 8.09
C ALA A 155 5.16 -1.91 9.34
N VAL A 156 4.74 -2.75 10.30
CA VAL A 156 5.49 -3.06 11.52
C VAL A 156 5.73 -4.56 11.60
N SER A 157 6.98 -4.95 11.84
CA SER A 157 7.37 -6.36 11.98
C SER A 157 7.57 -6.74 13.45
N TYR A 158 7.00 -7.86 13.87
CA TYR A 158 7.10 -8.42 15.21
C TYR A 158 7.89 -9.74 15.14
N THR A 159 9.00 -9.81 15.88
CA THR A 159 9.95 -10.93 15.86
C THR A 159 9.62 -12.07 16.83
N HIS A 160 8.66 -11.89 17.72
CA HIS A 160 8.31 -12.88 18.73
C HIS A 160 6.79 -12.98 18.84
N LEU A 161 6.24 -14.11 18.42
CA LEU A 161 4.89 -14.52 18.78
C LEU A 161 4.95 -15.19 20.16
N THR A 162 4.96 -14.40 21.23
CA THR A 162 4.67 -14.96 22.54
C THR A 162 3.19 -15.27 22.58
N LEU A 163 2.86 -16.54 22.41
CA LEU A 163 1.55 -17.03 22.83
C LEU A 163 1.44 -16.73 24.33
N PRO A 164 0.33 -16.14 24.80
CA PRO A 164 0.12 -16.00 26.23
C PRO A 164 0.21 -17.41 26.83
N THR A 165 1.19 -17.65 27.68
CA THR A 165 1.24 -18.83 28.51
C THR A 165 -0.01 -18.78 29.37
N MET A 166 -1.01 -19.57 28.99
CA MET A 166 -2.11 -19.85 29.90
C MET A 166 -1.51 -20.61 31.06
N LEU A 167 -1.32 -19.93 32.18
CA LEU A 167 -1.09 -20.57 33.47
C LEU A 167 -2.38 -21.32 33.81
N TRP A 168 -2.30 -22.62 33.77
CA TRP A 168 -3.31 -23.54 34.30
C TRP A 168 -3.29 -23.48 35.83
#